data_2861651f5fcbb1d6cadbf8b36ca6f670
#
_entry.id   2861651f5fcbb1d6cadbf8b36ca6f670
#
_cell.length_a   1.000
_cell.length_b   1.000
_cell.length_c   1.000
_cell.angle_alpha   90.00
_cell.angle_beta   90.00
_cell.angle_gamma   90.00
#
_symmetry.space_group_name_H-M   'P 1'
#
loop_
_entity.id
_entity.type
_entity.pdbx_description
1 polymer ?
#
loop_
_entity_poly.entity_id
_entity_poly.type
_entity_poly.pdbx_seq_one_letter_code
_entity_poly.pdbx_strand_id
1 'polypeptide(L)'
;DVVDVLRAENDKKIMSTAGIVEDYDMFAPFVASARQRSLWLAVNLATAFLAAWVIGWFEGAIEKMVALAVLMPVVASMGGVAGTQSLTIVIRGMSLGQVGSANSWSVISREIGIGFCNGCLWAIVVGMVASLWFEDFHLGIIVAAAIVVNLVTAGFCGAAVPLLLRKIHLDPALAGGVILTTITDVIGFFAFLALAAKFLLE
;
A
#
# COMPACT_ATOMS: atom_id res chain seq x y z
N ASP A 1 -7.34 31.66 -19.02
CA ASP A 1 -6.94 32.35 -17.78
C ASP A 1 -6.04 31.40 -16.97
N VAL A 2 -5.02 31.96 -16.27
CA VAL A 2 -4.08 31.17 -15.45
C VAL A 2 -4.82 30.38 -14.34
N VAL A 3 -5.90 30.93 -13.82
CA VAL A 3 -6.74 30.27 -12.81
C VAL A 3 -7.43 29.03 -13.39
N ASP A 4 -7.87 29.07 -14.62
CA ASP A 4 -8.53 27.93 -15.26
C ASP A 4 -7.54 26.79 -15.56
N VAL A 5 -6.32 27.14 -15.97
CA VAL A 5 -5.23 26.15 -16.15
C VAL A 5 -4.86 25.48 -14.83
N LEU A 6 -4.74 26.26 -13.73
CA LEU A 6 -4.44 25.72 -12.40
C LEU A 6 -5.56 24.83 -11.87
N ARG A 7 -6.83 25.18 -12.13
CA ARG A 7 -7.98 24.32 -11.79
C ARG A 7 -7.95 23.02 -12.55
N ALA A 8 -7.76 23.08 -13.86
CA ALA A 8 -7.68 21.88 -14.72
C ALA A 8 -6.53 20.96 -14.30
N GLU A 9 -5.35 21.50 -13.94
CA GLU A 9 -4.24 20.69 -13.42
C GLU A 9 -4.56 20.05 -12.05
N ASN A 10 -5.26 20.75 -11.17
CA ASN A 10 -5.66 20.20 -9.89
C ASN A 10 -6.71 19.09 -10.04
N ASP A 11 -7.71 19.31 -10.89
CA ASP A 11 -8.75 18.31 -11.18
C ASP A 11 -8.12 17.05 -11.79
N LYS A 12 -7.20 17.21 -12.73
CA LYS A 12 -6.41 16.12 -13.31
C LYS A 12 -5.67 15.32 -12.23
N LYS A 13 -4.99 15.98 -11.29
CA LYS A 13 -4.28 15.33 -10.21
C LYS A 13 -5.21 14.57 -9.27
N ILE A 14 -6.37 15.13 -8.94
CA ILE A 14 -7.37 14.46 -8.09
C ILE A 14 -7.90 13.19 -8.79
N MET A 15 -8.26 13.29 -10.07
CA MET A 15 -8.77 12.17 -10.86
C MET A 15 -7.73 11.05 -11.02
N SER A 16 -6.48 11.41 -11.31
CA SER A 16 -5.41 10.43 -11.49
C SER A 16 -5.12 9.60 -10.23
N THR A 17 -5.23 10.19 -9.03
CA THR A 17 -5.07 9.43 -7.77
C THR A 17 -6.13 8.36 -7.56
N ALA A 18 -7.30 8.51 -8.19
CA ALA A 18 -8.37 7.51 -8.19
C ALA A 18 -8.31 6.53 -9.38
N GLY A 19 -7.25 6.60 -10.21
CA GLY A 19 -7.12 5.77 -11.41
C GLY A 19 -8.05 6.18 -12.55
N ILE A 20 -8.55 7.42 -12.54
CA ILE A 20 -9.44 7.96 -13.58
C ILE A 20 -8.61 8.78 -14.56
N VAL A 21 -8.77 8.51 -15.86
CA VAL A 21 -8.04 9.19 -16.93
C VAL A 21 -8.63 10.59 -17.19
N GLU A 22 -7.82 11.49 -17.72
CA GLU A 22 -8.00 12.95 -17.82
C GLU A 22 -9.33 13.47 -18.40
N ASP A 23 -9.99 12.74 -19.29
CA ASP A 23 -11.21 13.16 -19.98
C ASP A 23 -12.50 12.57 -19.37
N TYR A 24 -12.56 12.45 -18.04
CA TYR A 24 -13.75 11.96 -17.38
C TYR A 24 -14.82 13.06 -17.32
N ASP A 25 -15.82 12.97 -18.19
CA ASP A 25 -17.05 13.76 -18.09
C ASP A 25 -18.03 13.10 -17.11
N MET A 26 -18.45 13.83 -16.09
CA MET A 26 -19.43 13.37 -15.09
C MET A 26 -20.77 13.02 -15.72
N PHE A 27 -21.09 13.64 -16.85
CA PHE A 27 -22.33 13.43 -17.60
C PHE A 27 -22.17 12.52 -18.83
N ALA A 28 -21.00 11.87 -18.96
CA ALA A 28 -20.76 10.90 -20.03
C ALA A 28 -21.75 9.74 -19.99
N PRO A 29 -22.06 9.10 -21.13
CA PRO A 29 -22.93 7.94 -21.19
C PRO A 29 -22.49 6.84 -20.23
N PHE A 30 -23.43 6.24 -19.50
CA PHE A 30 -23.19 5.22 -18.48
C PHE A 30 -22.21 4.10 -18.93
N VAL A 31 -22.39 3.59 -20.17
CA VAL A 31 -21.58 2.50 -20.72
C VAL A 31 -20.12 2.92 -20.92
N ALA A 32 -19.87 4.16 -21.39
CA ALA A 32 -18.53 4.67 -21.59
C ALA A 32 -17.79 4.81 -20.23
N SER A 33 -18.45 5.39 -19.24
CA SER A 33 -17.92 5.54 -17.89
C SER A 33 -17.66 4.19 -17.22
N ALA A 34 -18.57 3.22 -17.37
CA ALA A 34 -18.41 1.88 -16.83
C ALA A 34 -17.19 1.17 -17.46
N ARG A 35 -17.02 1.25 -18.79
CA ARG A 35 -15.90 0.62 -19.50
C ARG A 35 -14.55 1.22 -19.06
N GLN A 36 -14.46 2.54 -18.91
CA GLN A 36 -13.23 3.20 -18.49
C GLN A 36 -12.79 2.76 -17.07
N ARG A 37 -13.75 2.71 -16.14
CA ARG A 37 -13.50 2.23 -14.77
C ARG A 37 -13.19 0.74 -14.73
N SER A 38 -13.83 -0.08 -15.55
CA SER A 38 -13.65 -1.53 -15.58
C SER A 38 -12.20 -1.93 -15.92
N LEU A 39 -11.51 -1.18 -16.76
CA LEU A 39 -10.12 -1.47 -17.10
C LEU A 39 -9.23 -1.36 -15.85
N TRP A 40 -9.41 -0.29 -15.06
CA TRP A 40 -8.65 -0.07 -13.85
C TRP A 40 -9.00 -1.07 -12.75
N LEU A 41 -10.29 -1.42 -12.63
CA LEU A 41 -10.75 -2.48 -11.74
C LEU A 41 -10.18 -3.85 -12.11
N ALA A 42 -10.02 -4.14 -13.41
CA ALA A 42 -9.38 -5.39 -13.87
C ALA A 42 -7.90 -5.47 -13.47
N VAL A 43 -7.16 -4.36 -13.57
CA VAL A 43 -5.77 -4.30 -13.09
C VAL A 43 -5.72 -4.55 -11.57
N ASN A 44 -6.58 -3.88 -10.80
CA ASN A 44 -6.66 -4.07 -9.36
C ASN A 44 -7.07 -5.51 -8.98
N LEU A 45 -7.98 -6.12 -9.73
CA LEU A 45 -8.36 -7.53 -9.54
C LEU A 45 -7.19 -8.47 -9.78
N ALA A 46 -6.40 -8.26 -10.83
CA ALA A 46 -5.22 -9.07 -11.12
C ALA A 46 -4.18 -8.99 -9.97
N THR A 47 -3.97 -7.79 -9.42
CA THR A 47 -3.05 -7.61 -8.28
C THR A 47 -3.60 -8.23 -6.99
N ALA A 48 -4.93 -8.19 -6.78
CA ALA A 48 -5.58 -8.88 -5.66
C ALA A 48 -5.42 -10.41 -5.75
N PHE A 49 -5.53 -10.98 -6.97
CA PHE A 49 -5.25 -12.41 -7.18
C PHE A 49 -3.78 -12.76 -6.92
N LEU A 50 -2.84 -11.87 -7.21
CA LEU A 50 -1.44 -12.08 -6.87
C LEU A 50 -1.25 -12.19 -5.34
N ALA A 51 -1.87 -11.31 -4.58
CA ALA A 51 -1.84 -11.38 -3.12
C ALA A 51 -2.53 -12.66 -2.60
N ALA A 52 -3.69 -13.03 -3.17
CA ALA A 52 -4.41 -14.25 -2.82
C ALA A 52 -3.58 -15.52 -3.13
N TRP A 53 -2.84 -15.52 -4.23
CA TRP A 53 -1.94 -16.63 -4.58
C TRP A 53 -0.83 -16.82 -3.53
N VAL A 54 -0.25 -15.73 -3.02
CA VAL A 54 0.74 -15.78 -1.93
C VAL A 54 0.10 -16.34 -0.65
N ILE A 55 -1.12 -15.94 -0.30
CA ILE A 55 -1.87 -16.50 0.83
C ILE A 55 -2.05 -18.02 0.68
N GLY A 56 -2.35 -18.49 -0.53
CA GLY A 56 -2.53 -19.91 -0.83
C GLY A 56 -1.31 -20.78 -0.50
N TRP A 57 -0.10 -20.24 -0.51
CA TRP A 57 1.09 -20.99 -0.06
C TRP A 57 1.06 -21.36 1.42
N PHE A 58 0.25 -20.64 2.21
CA PHE A 58 0.14 -20.81 3.66
C PHE A 58 -1.22 -21.37 4.09
N GLU A 59 -1.98 -22.00 3.16
CA GLU A 59 -3.30 -22.58 3.44
C GLU A 59 -3.27 -23.50 4.65
N GLY A 60 -2.30 -24.42 4.72
CA GLY A 60 -2.16 -25.35 5.84
C GLY A 60 -1.82 -24.67 7.19
N ALA A 61 -1.25 -23.46 7.18
CA ALA A 61 -1.05 -22.67 8.38
C ALA A 61 -2.36 -22.01 8.83
N ILE A 62 -3.12 -21.50 7.88
CA ILE A 62 -4.42 -20.87 8.13
C ILE A 62 -5.44 -21.89 8.64
N GLU A 63 -5.46 -23.10 8.08
CA GLU A 63 -6.32 -24.20 8.56
C GLU A 63 -6.06 -24.56 10.03
N LYS A 64 -4.79 -24.57 10.44
CA LYS A 64 -4.42 -24.86 11.83
C LYS A 64 -4.76 -23.72 12.78
N MET A 65 -4.71 -22.47 12.31
CA MET A 65 -4.96 -21.28 13.12
C MET A 65 -5.78 -20.24 12.37
N VAL A 66 -7.10 -20.30 12.50
CA VAL A 66 -8.04 -19.37 11.84
C VAL A 66 -7.82 -17.90 12.23
N ALA A 67 -7.24 -17.64 13.41
CA ALA A 67 -6.89 -16.30 13.88
C ALA A 67 -5.98 -15.56 12.87
N LEU A 68 -5.15 -16.29 12.11
CA LEU A 68 -4.33 -15.69 11.05
C LEU A 68 -5.20 -15.03 9.99
N ALA A 69 -6.24 -15.71 9.52
CA ALA A 69 -7.16 -15.15 8.52
C ALA A 69 -7.88 -13.89 9.04
N VAL A 70 -8.23 -13.86 10.32
CA VAL A 70 -8.92 -12.70 10.95
C VAL A 70 -7.99 -11.49 11.05
N LEU A 71 -6.68 -11.69 11.26
CA LEU A 71 -5.71 -10.62 11.41
C LEU A 71 -5.11 -10.11 10.08
N MET A 72 -5.22 -10.89 8.98
CA MET A 72 -4.70 -10.47 7.66
C MET A 72 -5.21 -9.09 7.21
N PRO A 73 -6.51 -8.75 7.32
CA PRO A 73 -7.00 -7.42 6.93
C PRO A 73 -6.35 -6.29 7.71
N VAL A 74 -5.99 -6.50 8.98
CA VAL A 74 -5.31 -5.50 9.81
C VAL A 74 -3.92 -5.21 9.25
N VAL A 75 -3.16 -6.27 8.93
CA VAL A 75 -1.80 -6.13 8.36
C VAL A 75 -1.85 -5.40 7.01
N ALA A 76 -2.73 -5.82 6.09
CA ALA A 76 -2.87 -5.20 4.78
C ALA A 76 -3.29 -3.73 4.86
N SER A 77 -4.33 -3.44 5.63
CA SER A 77 -4.86 -2.08 5.80
C SER A 77 -3.80 -1.11 6.32
N MET A 78 -3.02 -1.51 7.32
CA MET A 78 -1.97 -0.68 7.90
C MET A 78 -0.88 -0.35 6.87
N GLY A 79 -0.43 -1.34 6.10
CA GLY A 79 0.55 -1.13 5.03
C GLY A 79 0.03 -0.22 3.92
N GLY A 80 -1.18 -0.47 3.44
CA GLY A 80 -1.81 0.31 2.38
C GLY A 80 -2.00 1.79 2.74
N VAL A 81 -2.49 2.06 3.95
CA VAL A 81 -2.68 3.44 4.44
C VAL A 81 -1.34 4.16 4.62
N ALA A 82 -0.38 3.54 5.32
CA ALA A 82 0.94 4.15 5.55
C ALA A 82 1.67 4.42 4.23
N GLY A 83 1.63 3.47 3.29
CA GLY A 83 2.23 3.63 1.99
C GLY A 83 1.59 4.74 1.16
N THR A 84 0.26 4.84 1.17
CA THR A 84 -0.47 5.92 0.48
C THR A 84 -0.12 7.30 1.04
N GLN A 85 0.07 7.43 2.36
CA GLN A 85 0.54 8.66 2.98
C GLN A 85 1.92 9.07 2.45
N SER A 86 2.89 8.15 2.45
CA SER A 86 4.24 8.39 1.93
C SER A 86 4.21 8.72 0.43
N LEU A 87 3.46 7.94 -0.37
CA LEU A 87 3.28 8.15 -1.81
C LEU A 87 2.78 9.57 -2.11
N THR A 88 1.72 9.98 -1.43
CA THR A 88 1.09 11.30 -1.62
C THR A 88 2.05 12.44 -1.30
N ILE A 89 2.80 12.33 -0.19
CA ILE A 89 3.78 13.33 0.23
C ILE A 89 4.91 13.44 -0.81
N VAL A 90 5.41 12.30 -1.30
CA VAL A 90 6.50 12.28 -2.27
C VAL A 90 6.04 12.81 -3.63
N ILE A 91 4.86 12.44 -4.12
CA ILE A 91 4.29 12.99 -5.38
C ILE A 91 4.13 14.51 -5.26
N ARG A 92 3.61 15.00 -4.14
CA ARG A 92 3.52 16.45 -3.88
C ARG A 92 4.89 17.12 -3.88
N GLY A 93 5.87 16.53 -3.21
CA GLY A 93 7.25 17.05 -3.20
C GLY A 93 7.88 17.10 -4.59
N MET A 94 7.59 16.10 -5.43
CA MET A 94 8.01 16.06 -6.83
C MET A 94 7.35 17.17 -7.66
N SER A 95 6.06 17.42 -7.47
CA SER A 95 5.30 18.48 -8.16
C SER A 95 5.80 19.88 -7.79
N LEU A 96 6.24 20.07 -6.55
CA LEU A 96 6.83 21.32 -6.06
C LEU A 96 8.32 21.49 -6.38
N GLY A 97 8.94 20.52 -7.08
CA GLY A 97 10.38 20.53 -7.37
C GLY A 97 11.28 20.31 -6.13
N GLN A 98 10.72 19.94 -4.98
CA GLN A 98 11.45 19.67 -3.75
C GLN A 98 12.12 18.29 -3.75
N VAL A 99 11.57 17.34 -4.51
CA VAL A 99 12.07 15.97 -4.64
C VAL A 99 12.55 15.75 -6.08
N GLY A 100 13.84 15.43 -6.21
CA GLY A 100 14.49 15.16 -7.48
C GLY A 100 15.56 14.08 -7.38
N SER A 101 16.28 13.83 -8.47
CA SER A 101 17.32 12.80 -8.52
C SER A 101 18.44 13.01 -7.50
N ALA A 102 18.76 14.27 -7.17
CA ALA A 102 19.85 14.62 -6.26
C ALA A 102 19.56 14.26 -4.80
N ASN A 103 18.28 14.23 -4.37
CA ASN A 103 17.91 13.98 -2.98
C ASN A 103 16.99 12.75 -2.79
N SER A 104 16.81 11.95 -3.84
CA SER A 104 15.94 10.76 -3.82
C SER A 104 16.25 9.82 -2.67
N TRP A 105 17.52 9.52 -2.43
CA TRP A 105 17.92 8.61 -1.36
C TRP A 105 17.63 9.17 0.04
N SER A 106 17.82 10.47 0.23
CA SER A 106 17.46 11.14 1.49
C SER A 106 15.97 11.06 1.80
N VAL A 107 15.12 11.20 0.76
CA VAL A 107 13.67 11.06 0.90
C VAL A 107 13.31 9.61 1.23
N ILE A 108 13.85 8.63 0.51
CA ILE A 108 13.57 7.21 0.75
C ILE A 108 13.99 6.82 2.18
N SER A 109 15.20 7.18 2.61
CA SER A 109 15.68 6.83 3.96
C SER A 109 14.85 7.47 5.07
N ARG A 110 14.37 8.70 4.84
CA ARG A 110 13.46 9.37 5.77
C ARG A 110 12.12 8.64 5.88
N GLU A 111 11.51 8.25 4.75
CA GLU A 111 10.22 7.54 4.76
C GLU A 111 10.35 6.13 5.37
N ILE A 112 11.47 5.43 5.15
CA ILE A 112 11.80 4.18 5.86
C ILE A 112 11.85 4.42 7.38
N GLY A 113 12.54 5.48 7.82
CA GLY A 113 12.62 5.82 9.24
C GLY A 113 11.26 6.12 9.86
N ILE A 114 10.40 6.86 9.14
CA ILE A 114 9.02 7.13 9.56
C ILE A 114 8.22 5.82 9.62
N GLY A 115 8.35 4.97 8.59
CA GLY A 115 7.71 3.65 8.55
C GLY A 115 8.14 2.76 9.71
N PHE A 116 9.42 2.76 10.07
CA PHE A 116 9.94 2.03 11.22
C PHE A 116 9.39 2.56 12.56
N CYS A 117 9.41 3.88 12.78
CA CYS A 117 8.88 4.48 14.00
C CYS A 117 7.39 4.19 14.19
N ASN A 118 6.59 4.40 13.14
CA ASN A 118 5.16 4.08 13.14
C ASN A 118 4.95 2.56 13.27
N GLY A 119 5.79 1.77 12.61
CA GLY A 119 5.78 0.31 12.71
C GLY A 119 5.93 -0.16 14.14
N CYS A 120 6.92 0.33 14.88
CA CYS A 120 7.12 0.00 16.28
C CYS A 120 5.95 0.45 17.16
N LEU A 121 5.44 1.68 16.96
CA LEU A 121 4.30 2.17 17.73
C LEU A 121 3.05 1.30 17.56
N TRP A 122 2.66 1.07 16.30
CA TRP A 122 1.44 0.32 16.00
C TRP A 122 1.61 -1.19 16.20
N ALA A 123 2.82 -1.72 16.10
CA ALA A 123 3.11 -3.11 16.46
C ALA A 123 2.78 -3.40 17.93
N ILE A 124 3.12 -2.48 18.84
CA ILE A 124 2.78 -2.62 20.25
C ILE A 124 1.26 -2.65 20.43
N VAL A 125 0.54 -1.73 19.81
CA VAL A 125 -0.92 -1.65 19.93
C VAL A 125 -1.59 -2.88 19.36
N VAL A 126 -1.28 -3.24 18.11
CA VAL A 126 -1.90 -4.39 17.41
C VAL A 126 -1.50 -5.71 18.09
N GLY A 127 -0.23 -5.84 18.48
CA GLY A 127 0.25 -7.02 19.19
C GLY A 127 -0.45 -7.24 20.54
N MET A 128 -0.64 -6.17 21.33
CA MET A 128 -1.42 -6.26 22.58
C MET A 128 -2.87 -6.63 22.32
N VAL A 129 -3.52 -5.98 21.35
CA VAL A 129 -4.92 -6.29 21.02
C VAL A 129 -5.06 -7.74 20.56
N ALA A 130 -4.18 -8.21 19.67
CA ALA A 130 -4.21 -9.59 19.20
C ALA A 130 -3.95 -10.60 20.33
N SER A 131 -2.98 -10.32 21.20
CA SER A 131 -2.68 -11.19 22.35
C SER A 131 -3.86 -11.33 23.31
N LEU A 132 -4.57 -10.22 23.58
CA LEU A 132 -5.74 -10.22 24.46
C LEU A 132 -6.97 -10.84 23.80
N TRP A 133 -7.16 -10.61 22.50
CA TRP A 133 -8.34 -11.10 21.78
C TRP A 133 -8.31 -12.60 21.56
N PHE A 134 -7.15 -13.16 21.25
CA PHE A 134 -6.97 -14.58 20.94
C PHE A 134 -6.38 -15.38 22.12
N GLU A 135 -6.10 -14.72 23.25
CA GLU A 135 -5.46 -15.31 24.42
C GLU A 135 -4.11 -16.01 24.09
N ASP A 136 -3.43 -15.52 23.04
CA ASP A 136 -2.17 -16.06 22.54
C ASP A 136 -1.10 -14.96 22.40
N PHE A 137 -0.13 -14.98 23.30
CA PHE A 137 0.96 -14.01 23.33
C PHE A 137 1.92 -14.16 22.13
N HIS A 138 2.13 -15.39 21.64
CA HIS A 138 3.01 -15.64 20.50
C HIS A 138 2.40 -15.08 19.22
N LEU A 139 1.09 -15.27 19.01
CA LEU A 139 0.38 -14.67 17.90
C LEU A 139 0.48 -13.13 17.92
N GLY A 140 0.38 -12.52 19.12
CA GLY A 140 0.55 -11.08 19.27
C GLY A 140 1.95 -10.59 18.86
N ILE A 141 3.01 -11.31 19.22
CA ILE A 141 4.39 -10.98 18.81
C ILE A 141 4.55 -11.10 17.28
N ILE A 142 3.98 -12.14 16.70
CA ILE A 142 4.10 -12.40 15.25
C ILE A 142 3.40 -11.32 14.44
N VAL A 143 2.17 -10.95 14.80
CA VAL A 143 1.47 -9.87 14.11
C VAL A 143 2.18 -8.53 14.32
N ALA A 144 2.72 -8.27 15.51
CA ALA A 144 3.52 -7.07 15.78
C ALA A 144 4.75 -7.00 14.87
N ALA A 145 5.51 -8.09 14.74
CA ALA A 145 6.66 -8.15 13.83
C ALA A 145 6.24 -7.94 12.36
N ALA A 146 5.13 -8.55 11.93
CA ALA A 146 4.59 -8.38 10.58
C ALA A 146 4.19 -6.91 10.30
N ILE A 147 3.59 -6.22 11.27
CA ILE A 147 3.25 -4.79 11.17
C ILE A 147 4.52 -3.94 10.96
N VAL A 148 5.59 -4.19 11.72
CA VAL A 148 6.85 -3.45 11.54
C VAL A 148 7.39 -3.66 10.12
N VAL A 149 7.48 -4.91 9.67
CA VAL A 149 7.96 -5.24 8.32
C VAL A 149 7.09 -4.54 7.26
N ASN A 150 5.77 -4.61 7.40
CA ASN A 150 4.85 -4.04 6.42
C ASN A 150 4.91 -2.50 6.40
N LEU A 151 5.01 -1.82 7.54
CA LEU A 151 5.10 -0.36 7.58
C LEU A 151 6.45 0.17 7.07
N VAL A 152 7.54 -0.55 7.32
CA VAL A 152 8.85 -0.25 6.72
C VAL A 152 8.80 -0.40 5.20
N THR A 153 8.19 -1.49 4.72
CA THR A 153 7.97 -1.72 3.28
C THR A 153 7.10 -0.62 2.68
N ALA A 154 6.03 -0.23 3.35
CA ALA A 154 5.13 0.84 2.95
C ALA A 154 5.85 2.19 2.81
N GLY A 155 6.69 2.55 3.77
CA GLY A 155 7.52 3.76 3.71
C GLY A 155 8.53 3.71 2.56
N PHE A 156 9.23 2.59 2.41
CA PHE A 156 10.16 2.40 1.29
C PHE A 156 9.45 2.50 -0.07
N CYS A 157 8.40 1.71 -0.29
CA CYS A 157 7.69 1.68 -1.56
C CYS A 157 6.94 2.98 -1.85
N GLY A 158 6.36 3.61 -0.82
CA GLY A 158 5.69 4.91 -0.94
C GLY A 158 6.62 6.00 -1.47
N ALA A 159 7.93 5.93 -1.14
CA ALA A 159 8.92 6.85 -1.69
C ALA A 159 9.54 6.34 -3.01
N ALA A 160 9.90 5.07 -3.10
CA ALA A 160 10.62 4.52 -4.23
C ALA A 160 9.76 4.40 -5.51
N VAL A 161 8.50 3.97 -5.37
CA VAL A 161 7.58 3.75 -6.51
C VAL A 161 7.37 5.03 -7.33
N PRO A 162 7.00 6.19 -6.75
CA PRO A 162 6.77 7.39 -7.54
C PRO A 162 8.06 7.90 -8.22
N LEU A 163 9.22 7.76 -7.58
CA LEU A 163 10.50 8.12 -8.15
C LEU A 163 10.86 7.23 -9.34
N LEU A 164 10.58 5.93 -9.24
CA LEU A 164 10.80 4.96 -10.31
C LEU A 164 9.86 5.22 -11.50
N LEU A 165 8.56 5.40 -11.25
CA LEU A 165 7.55 5.69 -12.27
C LEU A 165 7.90 6.95 -13.06
N ARG A 166 8.32 8.02 -12.38
CA ARG A 166 8.80 9.24 -13.04
C ARG A 166 10.01 8.98 -13.95
N LYS A 167 10.94 8.13 -13.52
CA LYS A 167 12.13 7.80 -14.32
C LYS A 167 11.79 7.07 -15.62
N ILE A 168 10.71 6.29 -15.63
CA ILE A 168 10.22 5.57 -16.81
C ILE A 168 9.11 6.33 -17.55
N HIS A 169 8.92 7.62 -17.22
CA HIS A 169 7.93 8.51 -17.83
C HIS A 169 6.46 8.07 -17.67
N LEU A 170 6.16 7.33 -16.61
CA LEU A 170 4.78 6.99 -16.21
C LEU A 170 4.31 7.98 -15.14
N ASP A 171 3.00 8.29 -15.16
CA ASP A 171 2.41 9.15 -14.14
C ASP A 171 2.36 8.44 -12.78
N PRO A 172 3.13 8.95 -11.76
CA PRO A 172 3.14 8.35 -10.43
C PRO A 172 1.79 8.44 -9.71
N ALA A 173 0.97 9.44 -10.02
CA ALA A 173 -0.33 9.60 -9.39
C ALA A 173 -1.32 8.53 -9.87
N LEU A 174 -1.23 8.13 -11.14
CA LEU A 174 -2.12 7.13 -11.74
C LEU A 174 -1.76 5.70 -11.29
N ALA A 175 -0.50 5.30 -11.49
CA ALA A 175 -0.09 3.90 -11.30
C ALA A 175 0.44 3.60 -9.87
N GLY A 176 0.89 4.63 -9.16
CA GLY A 176 1.59 4.47 -7.89
C GLY A 176 0.78 3.77 -6.81
N GLY A 177 -0.51 4.09 -6.70
CA GLY A 177 -1.39 3.53 -5.67
C GLY A 177 -1.56 2.02 -5.81
N VAL A 178 -1.87 1.52 -7.00
CA VAL A 178 -2.09 0.08 -7.23
C VAL A 178 -0.80 -0.72 -7.06
N ILE A 179 0.33 -0.22 -7.56
CA ILE A 179 1.63 -0.87 -7.38
C ILE A 179 1.98 -0.94 -5.89
N LEU A 180 1.78 0.16 -5.18
CA LEU A 180 2.07 0.27 -3.75
C LEU A 180 1.24 -0.72 -2.94
N THR A 181 -0.09 -0.72 -3.10
CA THR A 181 -0.97 -1.61 -2.36
C THR A 181 -0.68 -3.07 -2.68
N THR A 182 -0.39 -3.39 -3.93
CA THR A 182 0.03 -4.75 -4.32
C THR A 182 1.28 -5.20 -3.56
N ILE A 183 2.31 -4.36 -3.50
CA ILE A 183 3.56 -4.70 -2.80
C ILE A 183 3.33 -4.84 -1.30
N THR A 184 2.59 -3.91 -0.69
CA THR A 184 2.31 -3.96 0.76
C THR A 184 1.43 -5.14 1.15
N ASP A 185 0.47 -5.53 0.32
CA ASP A 185 -0.38 -6.70 0.57
C ASP A 185 0.43 -7.99 0.43
N VAL A 186 1.18 -8.15 -0.67
CA VAL A 186 2.00 -9.35 -0.91
C VAL A 186 3.05 -9.52 0.18
N ILE A 187 3.82 -8.46 0.49
CA ILE A 187 4.88 -8.54 1.51
C ILE A 187 4.28 -8.65 2.92
N GLY A 188 3.20 -7.92 3.20
CA GLY A 188 2.52 -7.97 4.48
C GLY A 188 1.95 -9.36 4.79
N PHE A 189 1.23 -9.96 3.85
CA PHE A 189 0.71 -11.32 4.01
C PHE A 189 1.83 -12.35 4.08
N PHE A 190 2.82 -12.27 3.20
CA PHE A 190 3.96 -13.17 3.21
C PHE A 190 4.70 -13.12 4.54
N ALA A 191 5.07 -11.92 5.02
CA ALA A 191 5.79 -11.75 6.27
C ALA A 191 4.98 -12.29 7.46
N PHE A 192 3.69 -11.96 7.54
CA PHE A 192 2.82 -12.42 8.62
C PHE A 192 2.65 -13.94 8.62
N LEU A 193 2.29 -14.51 7.48
CA LEU A 193 2.01 -15.95 7.39
C LEU A 193 3.29 -16.79 7.48
N ALA A 194 4.41 -16.32 6.93
CA ALA A 194 5.70 -17.02 7.04
C ALA A 194 6.21 -17.02 8.48
N LEU A 195 6.09 -15.90 9.20
CA LEU A 195 6.43 -15.86 10.62
C LEU A 195 5.52 -16.77 11.45
N ALA A 196 4.21 -16.77 11.17
CA ALA A 196 3.27 -17.64 11.83
C ALA A 196 3.54 -19.12 11.55
N ALA A 197 3.78 -19.49 10.30
CA ALA A 197 4.10 -20.85 9.92
C ALA A 197 5.36 -21.36 10.63
N LYS A 198 6.39 -20.52 10.74
CA LYS A 198 7.67 -20.88 11.34
C LYS A 198 7.62 -20.96 12.87
N PHE A 199 6.93 -20.05 13.55
CA PHE A 199 7.03 -19.91 15.01
C PHE A 199 5.82 -20.41 15.81
N LEU A 200 4.67 -20.65 15.15
CA LEU A 200 3.47 -21.16 15.80
C LEU A 200 3.15 -22.60 15.45
N LEU A 201 3.67 -23.11 14.31
CA LEU A 201 3.24 -24.37 13.74
C LEU A 201 4.38 -25.42 13.66
N GLU A 202 5.63 -25.01 13.89
CA GLU A 202 6.77 -25.89 14.20
C GLU A 202 6.92 -26.08 15.72
#